data_bc0431bc89801633af49a516d45120fa
#
_entry.id   bc0431bc89801633af49a516d45120fa
#
_cell.length_a   1.000
_cell.length_b   1.000
_cell.length_c   1.000
_cell.angle_alpha   90.00
_cell.angle_beta   90.00
_cell.angle_gamma   90.00
#
_symmetry.space_group_name_H-M   'P 1'
#
loop_
_entity.id
_entity.type
_entity.pdbx_description
1 polymer ?
#
loop_
_entity_poly.entity_id
_entity_poly.type
_entity_poly.pdbx_seq_one_letter_code
_entity_poly.pdbx_strand_id
1 'polypeptide(L)'
;MITIPELQALVNRAIAEKNFPQQPAELYEPIKYILSLGGKRLRPILTLIACDLFNGSILKALNPAIGIEAFHNFTLMHDDIMDKAPLRRGNPTVHAKWNENVAILSGDVMLV
;
A
#
# COMPACT_ATOMS: atom_id res chain seq x y z
N MET A 1 18.38 10.06 -16.33
CA MET A 1 17.99 8.82 -15.62
C MET A 1 17.23 9.17 -14.33
N ILE A 2 16.10 8.55 -14.09
CA ILE A 2 15.34 8.82 -12.88
C ILE A 2 15.98 8.11 -11.67
N THR A 3 16.06 8.81 -10.54
CA THR A 3 16.71 8.29 -9.33
C THR A 3 15.71 7.52 -8.47
N ILE A 4 16.24 6.70 -7.54
CA ILE A 4 15.39 5.98 -6.59
C ILE A 4 14.56 6.94 -5.73
N PRO A 5 15.11 8.04 -5.17
CA PRO A 5 14.28 9.01 -4.45
C PRO A 5 13.16 9.62 -5.30
N GLU A 6 13.42 9.87 -6.58
CA GLU A 6 12.39 10.39 -7.48
C GLU A 6 11.28 9.37 -7.72
N LEU A 7 11.64 8.09 -7.88
CA LEU A 7 10.67 7.01 -8.03
C LEU A 7 9.84 6.83 -6.76
N GLN A 8 10.49 6.90 -5.61
CA GLN A 8 9.80 6.81 -4.32
C GLN A 8 8.78 7.95 -4.15
N ALA A 9 9.18 9.16 -4.51
CA ALA A 9 8.28 10.32 -4.46
C ALA A 9 7.10 10.14 -5.41
N LEU A 10 7.34 9.63 -6.60
CA LEU A 10 6.29 9.38 -7.58
C LEU A 10 5.28 8.36 -7.07
N VAL A 11 5.75 7.25 -6.50
CA VAL A 11 4.88 6.22 -5.95
C VAL A 11 4.07 6.76 -4.76
N ASN A 12 4.73 7.46 -3.85
CA ASN A 12 4.04 8.01 -2.67
C ASN A 12 2.98 9.03 -3.06
N ARG A 13 3.26 9.88 -4.04
CA ARG A 13 2.27 10.84 -4.55
C ARG A 13 1.08 10.13 -5.18
N ALA A 14 1.35 9.12 -6.00
CA ALA A 14 0.28 8.38 -6.67
C ALA A 14 -0.62 7.66 -5.67
N ILE A 15 -0.04 7.10 -4.61
CA ILE A 15 -0.81 6.46 -3.54
C ILE A 15 -1.66 7.51 -2.82
N ALA A 16 -1.10 8.67 -2.49
CA ALA A 16 -1.81 9.74 -1.78
C ALA A 16 -2.96 10.31 -2.61
N GLU A 17 -2.81 10.35 -3.95
CA GLU A 17 -3.83 10.87 -4.85
C GLU A 17 -4.88 9.83 -5.23
N LYS A 18 -4.71 8.57 -4.82
CA LYS A 18 -5.65 7.51 -5.13
C LYS A 18 -6.99 7.76 -4.47
N ASN A 19 -8.05 7.74 -5.28
CA ASN A 19 -9.41 7.92 -4.79
C ASN A 19 -10.00 6.56 -4.44
N PHE A 20 -10.35 6.41 -3.17
CA PHE A 20 -11.07 5.22 -2.71
C PHE A 20 -12.54 5.59 -2.49
N PRO A 21 -13.48 4.64 -2.65
CA PRO A 21 -14.85 4.90 -2.28
C PRO A 21 -14.93 5.36 -0.82
N GLN A 22 -15.84 6.31 -0.55
CA GLN A 22 -16.00 6.83 0.81
C GLN A 22 -16.87 5.93 1.68
N GLN A 23 -17.69 5.12 1.07
CA GLN A 23 -18.61 4.23 1.78
C GLN A 23 -18.45 2.79 1.28
N PRO A 24 -18.42 1.82 2.17
CA PRO A 24 -18.44 1.98 3.64
C PRO A 24 -17.08 2.49 4.15
N ALA A 25 -17.11 3.53 4.96
CA ALA A 25 -15.89 4.11 5.52
C ALA A 25 -15.11 3.08 6.34
N GLU A 26 -15.81 2.19 7.03
CA GLU A 26 -15.22 1.16 7.87
C GLU A 26 -14.31 0.21 7.09
N LEU A 27 -14.50 0.08 5.78
CA LEU A 27 -13.64 -0.75 4.93
C LEU A 27 -12.50 0.04 4.31
N TYR A 28 -12.73 1.28 3.91
CA TYR A 28 -11.77 2.05 3.14
C TYR A 28 -10.85 2.94 3.99
N GLU A 29 -11.30 3.43 5.13
CA GLU A 29 -10.44 4.21 6.03
C GLU A 29 -9.23 3.40 6.52
N PRO A 30 -9.37 2.12 6.93
CA PRO A 30 -8.19 1.32 7.28
C PRO A 30 -7.22 1.13 6.13
N ILE A 31 -7.70 1.01 4.88
CA ILE A 31 -6.86 0.89 3.70
C ILE A 31 -6.02 2.16 3.52
N LYS A 32 -6.66 3.32 3.58
CA LYS A 32 -5.95 4.60 3.51
C LYS A 32 -4.92 4.73 4.62
N TYR A 33 -5.29 4.31 5.83
CA TYR A 33 -4.42 4.37 6.99
C TYR A 33 -3.14 3.56 6.77
N ILE A 34 -3.26 2.28 6.42
CA ILE A 34 -2.08 1.43 6.27
C ILE A 34 -1.18 1.91 5.12
N LEU A 35 -1.76 2.37 4.03
CA LEU A 35 -0.99 2.92 2.91
C LEU A 35 -0.27 4.22 3.32
N SER A 36 -0.86 5.01 4.22
CA SER A 36 -0.27 6.27 4.70
C SER A 36 0.90 6.07 5.63
N LEU A 37 1.06 4.89 6.24
CA LEU A 37 2.17 4.62 7.15
C LEU A 37 3.53 4.65 6.46
N GLY A 38 3.54 4.66 5.14
CA GLY A 38 4.76 4.78 4.38
C GLY A 38 5.51 3.47 4.24
N GLY A 39 6.82 3.55 4.29
CA GLY A 39 7.72 2.43 4.06
C GLY A 39 8.64 2.74 2.89
N LYS A 40 9.52 1.81 2.55
CA LYS A 40 10.52 2.03 1.52
C LYS A 40 9.95 1.96 0.10
N ARG A 41 8.76 1.40 -0.08
CA ARG A 41 8.12 1.23 -1.39
C ARG A 41 8.99 0.43 -2.36
N LEU A 42 9.74 -0.54 -1.82
CA LEU A 42 10.73 -1.27 -2.62
C LEU A 42 10.10 -2.02 -3.80
N ARG A 43 8.97 -2.70 -3.58
CA ARG A 43 8.33 -3.49 -4.64
C ARG A 43 7.83 -2.65 -5.80
N PRO A 44 7.08 -1.56 -5.58
CA PRO A 44 6.68 -0.71 -6.70
C PRO A 44 7.85 -0.02 -7.37
N ILE A 45 8.89 0.38 -6.61
CA ILE A 45 10.09 0.98 -7.20
C ILE A 45 10.79 0.01 -8.12
N LEU A 46 10.97 -1.25 -7.69
CA LEU A 46 11.57 -2.29 -8.52
C LEU A 46 10.76 -2.54 -9.78
N THR A 47 9.43 -2.50 -9.69
CA THR A 47 8.55 -2.65 -10.84
C THR A 47 8.79 -1.53 -11.86
N LEU A 48 8.90 -0.31 -11.39
CA LEU A 48 9.14 0.84 -12.27
C LEU A 48 10.55 0.79 -12.88
N ILE A 49 11.56 0.40 -12.11
CA ILE A 49 12.92 0.25 -12.61
C ILE A 49 12.97 -0.82 -13.70
N ALA A 50 12.34 -1.96 -13.47
CA ALA A 50 12.30 -3.03 -14.46
C ALA A 50 11.63 -2.56 -15.75
N CYS A 51 10.54 -1.81 -15.64
CA CYS A 51 9.85 -1.25 -16.81
C CYS A 51 10.75 -0.31 -17.59
N ASP A 52 11.45 0.59 -16.88
CA ASP A 52 12.35 1.56 -17.50
C ASP A 52 13.53 0.86 -18.19
N LEU A 53 14.05 -0.20 -17.56
CA LEU A 53 15.17 -0.97 -18.10
C LEU A 53 14.86 -1.57 -19.49
N PHE A 54 13.61 -1.94 -19.72
CA PHE A 54 13.15 -2.48 -20.99
C PHE A 54 12.46 -1.43 -21.87
N ASN A 55 12.77 -0.15 -21.63
CA ASN A 55 12.25 0.98 -22.40
C ASN A 55 10.73 1.13 -22.35
N GLY A 56 10.10 0.63 -21.30
CA GLY A 56 8.67 0.82 -21.08
C GLY A 56 8.35 2.19 -20.50
N SER A 57 7.06 2.52 -20.48
CA SER A 57 6.61 3.78 -19.88
C SER A 57 6.42 3.62 -18.38
N ILE A 58 7.17 4.41 -17.60
CA ILE A 58 7.04 4.43 -16.14
C ILE A 58 5.62 4.82 -15.75
N LEU A 59 5.02 5.80 -16.43
CA LEU A 59 3.65 6.24 -16.11
C LEU A 59 2.62 5.14 -16.34
N LYS A 60 2.81 4.31 -17.37
CA LYS A 60 1.90 3.17 -17.62
C LYS A 60 2.08 2.06 -16.60
N ALA A 61 3.29 1.90 -16.05
CA ALA A 61 3.58 0.88 -15.05
C ALA A 61 3.17 1.30 -13.64
N LEU A 62 2.82 2.56 -13.44
CA LEU A 62 2.56 3.10 -12.11
C LEU A 62 1.36 2.44 -11.42
N ASN A 63 0.23 2.27 -12.11
CA ASN A 63 -0.94 1.62 -11.53
C ASN A 63 -0.68 0.15 -11.16
N PRO A 64 -0.08 -0.69 -12.04
CA PRO A 64 0.33 -2.02 -11.63
C PRO A 64 1.30 -2.03 -10.44
N ALA A 65 2.23 -1.08 -10.38
CA ALA A 65 3.17 -0.97 -9.26
C ALA A 65 2.45 -0.67 -7.95
N ILE A 66 1.46 0.21 -7.98
CA ILE A 66 0.63 0.51 -6.81
C ILE A 66 -0.19 -0.71 -6.41
N GLY A 67 -0.70 -1.47 -7.37
CA GLY A 67 -1.41 -2.71 -7.11
C GLY A 67 -0.55 -3.72 -6.35
N ILE A 68 0.72 -3.85 -6.72
CA ILE A 68 1.68 -4.72 -6.03
C ILE A 68 1.89 -4.24 -4.59
N GLU A 69 2.01 -2.94 -4.38
CA GLU A 69 2.16 -2.38 -3.04
C GLU A 69 0.91 -2.59 -2.20
N ALA A 70 -0.28 -2.43 -2.79
CA ALA A 70 -1.53 -2.70 -2.10
C ALA A 70 -1.63 -4.16 -1.68
N PHE A 71 -1.25 -5.09 -2.56
CA PHE A 71 -1.22 -6.52 -2.23
C PHE A 71 -0.25 -6.79 -1.07
N HIS A 72 0.93 -6.17 -1.10
CA HIS A 72 1.90 -6.30 -0.02
C HIS A 72 1.32 -5.81 1.31
N ASN A 73 0.65 -4.66 1.31
CA ASN A 73 0.04 -4.13 2.54
C ASN A 73 -1.13 -5.01 3.02
N PHE A 74 -1.87 -5.65 2.11
CA PHE A 74 -2.85 -6.67 2.47
C PHE A 74 -2.20 -7.78 3.30
N THR A 75 -1.06 -8.31 2.82
CA THR A 75 -0.35 -9.37 3.56
C THR A 75 0.11 -8.88 4.93
N LEU A 76 0.57 -7.64 5.02
CA LEU A 76 1.00 -7.05 6.30
C LEU A 76 -0.14 -6.92 7.29
N MET A 77 -1.32 -6.51 6.84
CA MET A 77 -2.50 -6.42 7.71
C MET A 77 -2.85 -7.78 8.32
N HIS A 78 -2.88 -8.82 7.50
CA HIS A 78 -3.22 -10.16 7.95
C HIS A 78 -2.11 -10.77 8.82
N ASP A 79 -0.85 -10.52 8.48
CA ASP A 79 0.29 -10.98 9.30
C ASP A 79 0.25 -10.33 10.69
N ASP A 80 -0.07 -9.04 10.77
CA ASP A 80 -0.17 -8.32 12.04
C ASP A 80 -1.25 -8.93 12.94
N ILE A 81 -2.37 -9.36 12.37
CA ILE A 81 -3.43 -10.03 13.13
C ILE A 81 -2.93 -11.37 13.66
N MET A 82 -2.29 -12.18 12.79
CA MET A 82 -1.78 -13.49 13.17
C MET A 82 -0.71 -13.40 14.25
N ASP A 83 0.14 -12.39 14.18
CA ASP A 83 1.22 -12.15 15.13
C ASP A 83 0.76 -11.38 16.37
N LYS A 84 -0.48 -10.91 16.39
CA LYS A 84 -1.03 -10.06 17.45
C LYS A 84 -0.17 -8.82 17.69
N ALA A 85 0.39 -8.27 16.61
CA ALA A 85 1.29 -7.12 16.70
C ALA A 85 0.52 -5.85 17.05
N PRO A 86 0.94 -5.08 18.06
CA PRO A 86 0.26 -3.82 18.41
C PRO A 86 0.70 -2.64 17.55
N LEU A 87 1.91 -2.69 17.00
CA LEU A 87 2.50 -1.57 16.28
C LEU A 87 3.08 -2.03 14.94
N ARG A 88 3.00 -1.13 13.95
CA ARG A 88 3.68 -1.26 12.67
C ARG A 88 4.31 0.09 12.32
N ARG A 89 5.62 0.09 12.08
CA ARG A 89 6.39 1.32 11.79
C ARG A 89 6.14 2.41 12.85
N GLY A 90 6.03 1.99 14.12
CA GLY A 90 5.83 2.91 15.24
C GLY A 90 4.39 3.40 15.42
N ASN A 91 3.45 2.96 14.59
CA ASN A 91 2.06 3.35 14.66
C ASN A 91 1.18 2.15 15.00
N PRO A 92 -0.02 2.35 15.57
CA PRO A 92 -0.91 1.22 15.84
C PRO A 92 -1.21 0.42 14.58
N THR A 93 -1.27 -0.90 14.70
CA THR A 93 -1.71 -1.75 13.60
C THR A 93 -3.19 -1.52 13.31
N VAL A 94 -3.66 -1.95 12.14
CA VAL A 94 -5.06 -1.76 11.76
C VAL A 94 -5.99 -2.43 12.77
N HIS A 95 -5.71 -3.67 13.16
CA HIS A 95 -6.58 -4.38 14.11
C HIS A 95 -6.51 -3.77 15.52
N ALA A 96 -5.42 -3.11 15.89
CA ALA A 96 -5.31 -2.40 17.16
C ALA A 96 -6.08 -1.09 17.14
N LYS A 97 -6.08 -0.38 16.01
CA LYS A 97 -6.76 0.91 15.87
C LYS A 97 -8.28 0.75 15.64
N TRP A 98 -8.69 -0.27 14.89
CA TRP A 98 -10.11 -0.58 14.67
C TRP A 98 -10.47 -1.86 15.44
N ASN A 99 -10.47 -3.00 14.76
CA ASN A 99 -10.64 -4.33 15.36
C ASN A 99 -10.25 -5.39 14.33
N GLU A 100 -10.18 -6.66 14.74
CA GLU A 100 -9.76 -7.74 13.86
C GLU A 100 -10.70 -7.92 12.65
N ASN A 101 -12.01 -7.84 12.87
CA ASN A 101 -12.97 -8.01 11.77
C ASN A 101 -12.79 -6.94 10.70
N VAL A 102 -12.62 -5.68 11.12
CA VAL A 102 -12.37 -4.58 10.18
C VAL A 102 -11.07 -4.81 9.43
N ALA A 103 -10.00 -5.22 10.12
CA ALA A 103 -8.70 -5.46 9.49
C ALA A 103 -8.78 -6.59 8.47
N ILE A 104 -9.47 -7.70 8.79
CA ILE A 104 -9.66 -8.82 7.86
C ILE A 104 -10.43 -8.38 6.62
N LEU A 105 -11.57 -7.71 6.83
CA LEU A 105 -12.43 -7.29 5.72
C LEU A 105 -11.76 -6.23 4.85
N SER A 106 -11.08 -5.26 5.45
CA SER A 106 -10.35 -4.24 4.70
C SER A 106 -9.21 -4.85 3.89
N GLY A 107 -8.49 -5.82 4.46
CA GLY A 107 -7.45 -6.54 3.73
C GLY A 107 -8.05 -7.30 2.55
N ASP A 108 -9.18 -7.95 2.73
CA ASP A 108 -9.86 -8.68 1.65
C ASP A 108 -10.28 -7.73 0.52
N VAL A 109 -10.76 -6.54 0.85
CA VAL A 109 -11.11 -5.52 -0.15
C VAL A 109 -9.90 -5.09 -0.96
N MET A 110 -8.72 -5.02 -0.35
CA MET A 110 -7.49 -4.67 -1.06
C MET A 110 -7.11 -5.68 -2.14
N LEU A 111 -7.57 -6.92 -2.04
CA LEU A 111 -7.36 -7.94 -3.08
C LEU A 111 -8.20 -7.69 -4.33
N VAL A 112 -9.29 -6.97 -4.19
CA VAL A 112 -10.23 -6.69 -5.28
C VAL A 112 -9.97 -5.30 -5.83
#